data_6fcbec0b578eed78c0cc53f1402eccb7
#
_entry.id   6fcbec0b578eed78c0cc53f1402eccb7
#
_cell.length_a   1.000
_cell.length_b   1.000
_cell.length_c   1.000
_cell.angle_alpha   90.00
_cell.angle_beta   90.00
_cell.angle_gamma   90.00
#
_symmetry.space_group_name_H-M   'P 1'
#
loop_
_entity.id
_entity.type
_entity.pdbx_description
1 polymer ?
#
loop_
_entity_poly.entity_id
_entity_poly.type
_entity_poly.pdbx_seq_one_letter_code
_entity_poly.pdbx_strand_id
1 'polypeptide(L)'
;GAAALIIQARPDWSAMEVREAMMMSASNADNPDNTYGYGILNAGEAINYGTTSKNDNADYLPSDYNIIKTYPNPFNPAMNIEIDVRPSSELKIDVFSYNGNHVSNIFNGTTINRLSEFRWEPKNISSAVYFVRLIVDGRVNYKKVTFIK
;
A
#
# COMPACT_ATOMS: atom_id res chain seq x y z
N GLY A 1 -27.32 -7.29 26.60
CA GLY A 1 -26.94 -6.00 26.08
C GLY A 1 -26.04 -6.05 24.86
N ALA A 2 -25.10 -5.10 24.73
CA ALA A 2 -24.29 -4.91 23.55
C ALA A 2 -23.47 -6.15 23.13
N ALA A 3 -22.90 -6.89 24.10
CA ALA A 3 -22.16 -8.12 23.79
C ALA A 3 -23.05 -9.17 23.07
N ALA A 4 -24.31 -9.29 23.44
CA ALA A 4 -25.22 -10.22 22.78
C ALA A 4 -25.53 -9.81 21.32
N LEU A 5 -25.62 -8.50 21.04
CA LEU A 5 -25.77 -7.99 19.66
C LEU A 5 -24.54 -8.27 18.83
N ILE A 6 -23.35 -8.10 19.40
CA ILE A 6 -22.08 -8.37 18.70
C ILE A 6 -21.96 -9.87 18.40
N ILE A 7 -22.24 -10.75 19.37
CA ILE A 7 -22.22 -12.21 19.18
C ILE A 7 -23.24 -12.65 18.13
N GLN A 8 -24.43 -12.04 18.12
CA GLN A 8 -25.43 -12.33 17.11
C GLN A 8 -24.99 -11.93 15.70
N ALA A 9 -24.33 -10.79 15.58
CA ALA A 9 -23.82 -10.29 14.30
C ALA A 9 -22.54 -11.01 13.84
N ARG A 10 -21.76 -11.55 14.79
CA ARG A 10 -20.47 -12.22 14.57
C ARG A 10 -20.41 -13.54 15.36
N PRO A 11 -21.13 -14.57 14.92
CA PRO A 11 -21.18 -15.84 15.63
C PRO A 11 -19.87 -16.63 15.58
N ASP A 12 -18.97 -16.25 14.70
CA ASP A 12 -17.62 -16.78 14.51
C ASP A 12 -16.60 -16.23 15.52
N TRP A 13 -16.93 -15.13 16.22
CA TRP A 13 -16.00 -14.50 17.14
C TRP A 13 -15.94 -15.21 18.49
N SER A 14 -14.73 -15.36 19.02
CA SER A 14 -14.51 -15.80 20.40
C SER A 14 -14.92 -14.72 21.40
N ALA A 15 -15.11 -15.10 22.65
CA ALA A 15 -15.40 -14.15 23.73
C ALA A 15 -14.32 -13.06 23.91
N MET A 16 -13.07 -13.38 23.58
CA MET A 16 -11.95 -12.43 23.64
C MET A 16 -12.03 -11.40 22.53
N GLU A 17 -12.35 -11.81 21.30
CA GLU A 17 -12.55 -10.89 20.16
C GLU A 17 -13.74 -9.96 20.39
N VAL A 18 -14.84 -10.47 20.93
CA VAL A 18 -15.99 -9.64 21.32
C VAL A 18 -15.60 -8.60 22.37
N ARG A 19 -14.82 -9.01 23.38
CA ARG A 19 -14.32 -8.09 24.42
C ARG A 19 -13.42 -7.01 23.83
N GLU A 20 -12.48 -7.40 22.98
CA GLU A 20 -11.56 -6.48 22.33
C GLU A 20 -12.29 -5.46 21.44
N ALA A 21 -13.24 -5.93 20.62
CA ALA A 21 -14.09 -5.07 19.81
C ALA A 21 -14.88 -4.04 20.66
N MET A 22 -15.39 -4.46 21.81
CA MET A 22 -16.07 -3.57 22.74
C MET A 22 -15.15 -2.50 23.34
N MET A 23 -13.92 -2.87 23.67
CA MET A 23 -12.93 -1.95 24.26
C MET A 23 -12.43 -0.95 23.24
N MET A 24 -12.08 -1.41 22.02
CA MET A 24 -11.46 -0.61 20.98
C MET A 24 -12.46 0.28 20.22
N SER A 25 -13.77 0.00 20.31
CA SER A 25 -14.84 0.86 19.76
C SER A 25 -15.43 1.85 20.78
N ALA A 26 -14.91 1.87 22.00
CA ALA A 26 -15.37 2.77 23.03
C ALA A 26 -14.79 4.18 22.88
N SER A 27 -15.50 5.19 23.40
CA SER A 27 -15.19 6.61 23.20
C SER A 27 -13.84 7.08 23.74
N ASN A 28 -13.19 6.30 24.61
CA ASN A 28 -11.88 6.58 25.21
C ASN A 28 -10.88 5.44 25.00
N ALA A 29 -11.00 4.73 23.88
CA ALA A 29 -10.17 3.56 23.55
C ALA A 29 -8.68 3.90 23.46
N ASP A 30 -8.36 5.08 22.92
CA ASP A 30 -6.95 5.51 22.70
C ASP A 30 -6.24 5.94 24.00
N ASN A 31 -7.00 6.33 25.03
CA ASN A 31 -6.45 6.77 26.31
C ASN A 31 -7.33 6.41 27.49
N PRO A 32 -7.52 5.13 27.80
CA PRO A 32 -8.37 4.68 28.89
C PRO A 32 -7.83 5.15 30.25
N ASP A 33 -8.71 5.59 31.13
CA ASP A 33 -8.38 6.08 32.47
C ASP A 33 -9.08 5.29 33.60
N ASN A 34 -8.69 5.55 34.85
CA ASN A 34 -9.23 4.87 36.01
C ASN A 34 -10.61 5.40 36.44
N THR A 35 -11.11 6.49 35.83
CA THR A 35 -12.37 7.14 36.17
C THR A 35 -13.51 6.63 35.27
N TYR A 36 -13.25 6.57 33.97
CA TYR A 36 -14.20 6.21 32.92
C TYR A 36 -13.81 4.94 32.16
N GLY A 37 -12.63 4.36 32.44
CA GLY A 37 -12.11 3.20 31.73
C GLY A 37 -11.97 3.50 30.23
N TYR A 38 -12.52 2.62 29.41
CA TYR A 38 -12.56 2.79 27.95
C TYR A 38 -13.68 3.73 27.46
N GLY A 39 -14.48 4.29 28.39
CA GLY A 39 -15.55 5.21 28.07
C GLY A 39 -16.86 4.55 27.64
N ILE A 40 -17.62 5.23 26.77
CA ILE A 40 -18.94 4.79 26.31
C ILE A 40 -18.79 3.83 25.14
N LEU A 41 -19.36 2.63 25.27
CA LEU A 41 -19.35 1.62 24.22
C LEU A 41 -20.16 2.06 22.99
N ASN A 42 -19.58 1.90 21.80
CA ASN A 42 -20.27 2.02 20.52
C ASN A 42 -20.51 0.63 19.93
N ALA A 43 -21.70 0.07 20.13
CA ALA A 43 -22.03 -1.28 19.64
C ALA A 43 -22.03 -1.39 18.11
N GLY A 44 -22.36 -0.29 17.39
CA GLY A 44 -22.34 -0.26 15.93
C GLY A 44 -20.90 -0.33 15.37
N GLU A 45 -19.98 0.39 15.98
CA GLU A 45 -18.56 0.30 15.63
C GLU A 45 -17.96 -1.04 16.08
N ALA A 46 -18.35 -1.56 17.24
CA ALA A 46 -17.89 -2.85 17.71
C ALA A 46 -18.26 -4.01 16.76
N ILE A 47 -19.44 -4.01 16.17
CA ILE A 47 -19.85 -5.02 15.17
C ILE A 47 -18.97 -4.93 13.91
N ASN A 48 -18.54 -3.73 13.56
CA ASN A 48 -17.67 -3.46 12.41
C ASN A 48 -16.17 -3.51 12.76
N TYR A 49 -15.80 -3.72 14.02
CA TYR A 49 -14.43 -3.87 14.46
C TYR A 49 -13.80 -5.08 13.74
N GLY A 50 -12.66 -4.88 13.11
CA GLY A 50 -12.02 -5.91 12.28
C GLY A 50 -12.67 -6.12 10.89
N THR A 51 -13.84 -5.49 10.57
CA THR A 51 -14.40 -5.50 9.21
C THR A 51 -14.10 -4.23 8.43
N THR A 52 -13.91 -3.09 9.08
CA THR A 52 -13.03 -2.11 8.48
C THR A 52 -11.72 -2.84 8.37
N SER A 53 -11.38 -3.19 7.15
CA SER A 53 -10.05 -3.65 6.81
C SER A 53 -9.01 -2.63 7.31
N LYS A 54 -8.72 -2.67 8.61
CA LYS A 54 -7.39 -3.11 8.95
C LYS A 54 -7.29 -4.51 8.38
N ASN A 55 -6.73 -4.60 7.19
CA ASN A 55 -5.95 -5.71 6.73
C ASN A 55 -4.75 -5.89 7.70
N ASP A 56 -5.03 -6.05 8.99
CA ASP A 56 -4.07 -6.40 10.04
C ASP A 56 -3.89 -7.91 10.09
N ASN A 57 -4.67 -8.63 9.24
CA ASN A 57 -4.40 -9.95 8.68
C ASN A 57 -4.47 -9.93 7.14
N ALA A 58 -4.40 -8.80 6.47
CA ALA A 58 -3.35 -8.80 5.50
C ALA A 58 -2.14 -9.20 6.35
N ASP A 59 -1.76 -10.51 6.33
CA ASP A 59 -0.37 -10.79 6.26
C ASP A 59 0.24 -9.52 5.71
N TYR A 60 1.17 -8.90 6.44
CA TYR A 60 2.11 -8.01 5.83
C TYR A 60 2.82 -8.84 4.75
N LEU A 61 2.01 -9.20 3.76
CA LEU A 61 2.48 -9.37 2.43
C LEU A 61 2.86 -7.94 2.08
N PRO A 62 4.14 -7.57 2.20
CA PRO A 62 4.62 -6.31 1.69
C PRO A 62 4.00 -6.26 0.31
N SER A 63 3.20 -5.24 0.03
CA SER A 63 2.42 -5.12 -1.21
C SER A 63 3.25 -5.78 -2.29
N ASP A 64 2.78 -6.92 -2.81
CA ASP A 64 3.58 -7.93 -3.51
C ASP A 64 4.47 -7.38 -4.62
N TYR A 65 4.48 -6.06 -4.72
CA TYR A 65 5.29 -5.24 -5.63
C TYR A 65 5.29 -3.77 -5.14
N ASN A 66 6.43 -3.15 -5.09
CA ASN A 66 6.60 -1.73 -4.80
C ASN A 66 7.76 -1.15 -5.60
N ILE A 67 7.59 0.07 -6.07
CA ILE A 67 8.75 0.89 -6.42
C ILE A 67 9.35 1.37 -5.11
N ILE A 68 10.42 0.73 -4.66
CA ILE A 68 11.05 1.06 -3.38
C ILE A 68 11.70 2.43 -3.49
N LYS A 69 12.53 2.62 -4.52
CA LYS A 69 13.30 3.85 -4.71
C LYS A 69 13.47 4.20 -6.18
N THR A 70 13.58 5.50 -6.40
CA THR A 70 14.07 6.07 -7.65
C THR A 70 15.18 7.06 -7.29
N TYR A 71 16.41 6.80 -7.73
CA TYR A 71 17.56 7.62 -7.37
C TYR A 71 18.59 7.73 -8.50
N PRO A 72 19.22 8.92 -8.60
CA PRO A 72 18.85 10.16 -7.94
C PRO A 72 17.47 10.66 -8.39
N ASN A 73 16.82 11.50 -7.61
CA ASN A 73 15.61 12.21 -8.03
C ASN A 73 15.61 13.59 -7.35
N PRO A 74 15.82 14.70 -8.08
CA PRO A 74 15.98 14.83 -9.53
C PRO A 74 17.20 14.09 -10.11
N PHE A 75 17.13 13.72 -11.40
CA PHE A 75 18.19 12.95 -12.04
C PHE A 75 18.75 13.59 -13.32
N ASN A 76 20.04 13.31 -13.62
CA ASN A 76 20.75 13.67 -14.83
C ASN A 76 22.04 12.80 -14.94
N PRO A 77 22.35 12.11 -16.01
CA PRO A 77 21.47 11.79 -17.15
C PRO A 77 20.57 10.56 -16.91
N ALA A 78 20.84 9.80 -15.85
CA ALA A 78 20.21 8.52 -15.59
C ALA A 78 19.72 8.42 -14.15
N MET A 79 18.72 7.57 -13.93
CA MET A 79 18.27 7.14 -12.62
C MET A 79 18.15 5.63 -12.53
N ASN A 80 18.23 5.11 -11.32
CA ASN A 80 17.97 3.73 -10.99
C ASN A 80 16.55 3.62 -10.37
N ILE A 81 15.88 2.54 -10.70
CA ILE A 81 14.55 2.19 -10.20
C ILE A 81 14.69 0.86 -9.48
N GLU A 82 14.58 0.90 -8.16
CA GLU A 82 14.62 -0.28 -7.30
C GLU A 82 13.20 -0.75 -7.00
N ILE A 83 12.92 -2.00 -7.29
CA ILE A 83 11.58 -2.59 -7.22
C ILE A 83 11.64 -3.86 -6.37
N ASP A 84 10.70 -4.01 -5.45
CA ASP A 84 10.42 -5.26 -4.74
C ASP A 84 9.18 -5.91 -5.34
N VAL A 85 9.35 -7.06 -5.96
CA VAL A 85 8.28 -7.81 -6.64
C VAL A 85 8.49 -9.28 -6.40
N ARG A 86 7.42 -10.06 -6.25
CA ARG A 86 7.56 -11.52 -6.14
C ARG A 86 8.29 -12.09 -7.36
N PRO A 87 9.17 -13.07 -7.17
CA PRO A 87 9.72 -13.84 -8.29
C PRO A 87 8.59 -14.47 -9.11
N SER A 88 8.78 -14.54 -10.42
CA SER A 88 7.82 -15.07 -11.38
C SER A 88 6.56 -14.21 -11.60
N SER A 89 6.52 -12.97 -11.11
CA SER A 89 5.45 -12.02 -11.47
C SER A 89 5.67 -11.43 -12.86
N GLU A 90 4.57 -11.16 -13.54
CA GLU A 90 4.56 -10.43 -14.80
C GLU A 90 4.79 -8.94 -14.51
N LEU A 91 5.90 -8.38 -14.98
CA LEU A 91 6.32 -7.01 -14.69
C LEU A 91 6.43 -6.20 -15.98
N LYS A 92 5.81 -5.02 -15.97
CA LYS A 92 5.99 -4.01 -17.01
C LYS A 92 6.30 -2.65 -16.40
N ILE A 93 7.34 -1.98 -16.91
CA ILE A 93 7.77 -0.67 -16.47
C ILE A 93 7.75 0.28 -17.67
N ASP A 94 6.85 1.24 -17.63
CA ASP A 94 6.72 2.28 -18.64
C ASP A 94 6.97 3.67 -18.03
N VAL A 95 7.40 4.61 -18.85
CA VAL A 95 7.52 6.02 -18.48
C VAL A 95 6.59 6.88 -19.33
N PHE A 96 5.91 7.80 -18.66
CA PHE A 96 5.00 8.77 -19.26
C PHE A 96 5.46 10.20 -18.93
N SER A 97 5.22 11.11 -19.83
CA SER A 97 5.35 12.54 -19.59
C SER A 97 4.18 13.04 -18.75
N TYR A 98 4.28 14.28 -18.24
CA TYR A 98 3.24 14.92 -17.42
C TYR A 98 1.87 15.04 -18.10
N ASN A 99 1.84 15.08 -19.45
CA ASN A 99 0.62 15.14 -20.25
C ASN A 99 0.11 13.75 -20.69
N GLY A 100 0.65 12.67 -20.12
CA GLY A 100 0.20 11.29 -20.36
C GLY A 100 0.76 10.62 -21.62
N ASN A 101 1.67 11.26 -22.38
CA ASN A 101 2.30 10.62 -23.53
C ASN A 101 3.31 9.57 -23.07
N HIS A 102 3.26 8.40 -23.70
CA HIS A 102 4.25 7.35 -23.47
C HIS A 102 5.62 7.79 -23.98
N VAL A 103 6.64 7.68 -23.14
CA VAL A 103 8.03 8.12 -23.43
C VAL A 103 8.94 6.92 -23.67
N SER A 104 8.89 5.92 -22.83
CA SER A 104 9.78 4.76 -22.88
C SER A 104 9.17 3.56 -22.20
N ASN A 105 9.47 2.37 -22.71
CA ASN A 105 9.33 1.12 -21.98
C ASN A 105 10.72 0.73 -21.46
N ILE A 106 10.83 0.49 -20.14
CA ILE A 106 12.09 0.14 -19.48
C ILE A 106 12.22 -1.37 -19.40
N PHE A 107 11.12 -2.05 -19.04
CA PHE A 107 11.07 -3.49 -18.88
C PHE A 107 9.68 -4.04 -19.22
N ASN A 108 9.66 -5.22 -19.80
CA ASN A 108 8.43 -5.99 -20.03
C ASN A 108 8.78 -7.48 -20.04
N GLY A 109 8.37 -8.20 -19.00
CA GLY A 109 8.68 -9.62 -18.85
C GLY A 109 8.41 -10.15 -17.46
N THR A 110 8.88 -11.36 -17.18
CA THR A 110 8.71 -12.02 -15.88
C THR A 110 9.92 -11.76 -14.99
N THR A 111 9.68 -11.48 -13.71
CA THR A 111 10.73 -11.24 -12.72
C THR A 111 11.38 -12.55 -12.28
N ILE A 112 12.70 -12.55 -12.13
CA ILE A 112 13.46 -13.71 -11.60
C ILE A 112 13.74 -13.53 -10.12
N ASN A 113 14.13 -12.33 -9.72
CA ASN A 113 14.50 -11.98 -8.35
C ASN A 113 13.43 -11.10 -7.70
N ARG A 114 13.29 -11.23 -6.38
CA ARG A 114 12.39 -10.37 -5.61
C ARG A 114 12.80 -8.90 -5.68
N LEU A 115 14.08 -8.61 -5.44
CA LEU A 115 14.65 -7.28 -5.56
C LEU A 115 15.30 -7.12 -6.93
N SER A 116 14.84 -6.16 -7.70
CA SER A 116 15.34 -5.89 -9.06
C SER A 116 15.65 -4.41 -9.23
N GLU A 117 16.74 -4.10 -9.92
CA GLU A 117 17.16 -2.74 -10.23
C GLU A 117 17.14 -2.54 -11.73
N PHE A 118 16.53 -1.45 -12.17
CA PHE A 118 16.44 -1.05 -13.56
C PHE A 118 17.02 0.35 -13.72
N ARG A 119 17.83 0.57 -14.79
CA ARG A 119 18.39 1.87 -15.11
C ARG A 119 17.62 2.51 -16.25
N TRP A 120 17.22 3.77 -16.07
CA TRP A 120 16.62 4.58 -17.10
C TRP A 120 17.54 5.77 -17.42
N GLU A 121 17.97 5.85 -18.69
CA GLU A 121 18.81 6.92 -19.23
C GLU A 121 18.15 7.46 -20.50
N PRO A 122 17.25 8.45 -20.36
CA PRO A 122 16.52 8.97 -21.50
C PRO A 122 17.42 9.77 -22.43
N LYS A 123 17.17 9.62 -23.73
CA LYS A 123 17.82 10.44 -24.75
C LYS A 123 16.77 11.38 -25.37
N ASN A 124 17.20 12.62 -25.65
CA ASN A 124 16.38 13.61 -26.39
C ASN A 124 15.04 13.97 -25.75
N ILE A 125 14.97 13.97 -24.41
CA ILE A 125 13.83 14.50 -23.68
C ILE A 125 14.14 15.85 -23.02
N SER A 126 13.10 16.62 -22.70
CA SER A 126 13.22 17.92 -22.02
C SER A 126 13.25 17.75 -20.51
N SER A 127 13.86 18.71 -19.80
CA SER A 127 13.74 18.81 -18.36
C SER A 127 12.27 18.95 -17.98
N ALA A 128 11.71 18.00 -17.25
CA ALA A 128 10.32 17.97 -16.85
C ALA A 128 10.06 16.92 -15.76
N VAL A 129 8.81 16.86 -15.30
CA VAL A 129 8.29 15.79 -14.48
C VAL A 129 7.81 14.65 -15.38
N TYR A 130 8.17 13.43 -14.99
CA TYR A 130 7.77 12.18 -15.61
C TYR A 130 7.14 11.26 -14.59
N PHE A 131 6.36 10.28 -15.06
CA PHE A 131 5.73 9.26 -14.23
C PHE A 131 6.21 7.88 -14.68
N VAL A 132 6.86 7.18 -13.77
CA VAL A 132 7.17 5.76 -13.93
C VAL A 132 5.93 4.98 -13.55
N ARG A 133 5.38 4.21 -14.47
CA ARG A 133 4.28 3.30 -14.26
C ARG A 133 4.81 1.89 -14.11
N LEU A 134 4.47 1.25 -13.01
CA LEU A 134 4.72 -0.15 -12.72
C LEU A 134 3.41 -0.92 -12.88
N ILE A 135 3.42 -1.97 -13.66
CA ILE A 135 2.32 -2.93 -13.76
C ILE A 135 2.85 -4.28 -13.32
N VAL A 136 2.25 -4.86 -12.30
CA VAL A 136 2.60 -6.19 -11.79
C VAL A 136 1.33 -7.02 -11.69
N ASP A 137 1.28 -8.15 -12.38
CA ASP A 137 0.12 -9.07 -12.38
C ASP A 137 -1.22 -8.32 -12.58
N GLY A 138 -1.22 -7.32 -13.47
CA GLY A 138 -2.38 -6.48 -13.80
C GLY A 138 -2.64 -5.31 -12.85
N ARG A 139 -1.93 -5.18 -11.73
CA ARG A 139 -2.05 -4.04 -10.81
C ARG A 139 -1.09 -2.93 -11.19
N VAL A 140 -1.53 -1.69 -11.04
CA VAL A 140 -0.80 -0.50 -11.52
C VAL A 140 -0.37 0.38 -10.35
N ASN A 141 0.89 0.79 -10.36
CA ASN A 141 1.46 1.77 -9.44
C ASN A 141 2.21 2.87 -10.20
N TYR A 142 2.32 4.08 -9.64
CA TYR A 142 2.98 5.23 -10.27
C TYR A 142 3.99 5.87 -9.32
N LYS A 143 5.13 6.28 -9.87
CA LYS A 143 6.14 7.07 -9.17
C LYS A 143 6.49 8.32 -9.96
N LYS A 144 6.40 9.49 -9.32
CA LYS A 144 6.82 10.76 -9.91
C LYS A 144 8.35 10.90 -9.84
N VAL A 145 8.96 11.28 -10.95
CA VAL A 145 10.40 11.55 -11.08
C VAL A 145 10.64 12.85 -11.84
N THR A 146 11.76 13.51 -11.58
CA THR A 146 12.10 14.79 -12.20
C THR A 146 13.42 14.66 -12.95
N PHE A 147 13.40 14.92 -14.24
CA PHE A 147 14.58 15.00 -15.09
C PHE A 147 15.05 16.44 -15.22
N ILE A 148 16.34 16.68 -15.06
CA ILE A 148 16.99 17.99 -15.19
C ILE A 148 18.16 17.82 -16.18
N LYS A 149 18.18 18.66 -17.22
CA LYS A 149 19.32 18.75 -18.15
C LYS A 149 20.40 19.62 -17.60
#